data_e7b7936206c89fbbb45eb12337525f99
#
_entry.id   e7b7936206c89fbbb45eb12337525f99
#
_cell.length_a   1.000
_cell.length_b   1.000
_cell.length_c   1.000
_cell.angle_alpha   90.00
_cell.angle_beta   90.00
_cell.angle_gamma   90.00
#
_symmetry.space_group_name_H-M   'P 1'
#
loop_
_entity.id
_entity.type
_entity.pdbx_description
1 polymer ?
#
loop_
_entity_poly.entity_id
_entity_poly.type
_entity_poly.pdbx_seq_one_letter_code
_entity_poly.pdbx_strand_id
1 'polypeptide(L)'
;MIWIVFYTVSPFWNLYGNVRDEKSSVVYDSDGEIEDGYIPTPTEVVYQNVMQELREALISDCSLSEEAADKEIKKIQENEWSMDQIAQYFKDKYSLNGVKSIFVLYEHMWATKGEMDEYLGNVFHDRTYTESFAYKYSEYLGIGSILFTVVIFALILARDLKKDMYALIHAKSLCGRNYIIGKMIAGVGFVYAVIIPLTFIINMIAMRVGKSYGFRVDFWDIWKRVIILDFPSILLTGCLMMFIALLFRSIMPAIPALLLYFLYSNMGTYDSSSGYIYKVKPFALFVRFPMLFSELTMPRGALWNVCFACVLSAVLLAASVVLWERRRGG
;
A
#
# COMPACT_ATOMS: atom_id res chain seq x y z
N MET A 1 6.09 -4.55 -15.16
CA MET A 1 6.12 -3.40 -14.23
C MET A 1 5.44 -2.16 -14.80
N ILE A 2 5.89 -1.58 -15.91
CA ILE A 2 5.33 -0.32 -16.48
C ILE A 2 3.82 -0.37 -16.69
N TRP A 3 3.30 -1.42 -17.31
CA TRP A 3 1.86 -1.63 -17.54
C TRP A 3 1.05 -1.70 -16.23
N ILE A 4 1.55 -2.42 -15.25
CA ILE A 4 0.87 -2.58 -13.95
C ILE A 4 0.76 -1.21 -13.28
N VAL A 5 1.88 -0.49 -13.16
CA VAL A 5 1.88 0.84 -12.53
C VAL A 5 0.98 1.82 -13.26
N PHE A 6 1.03 1.82 -14.61
CA PHE A 6 0.20 2.74 -15.39
C PHE A 6 -1.29 2.44 -15.24
N TYR A 7 -1.69 1.17 -15.31
CA TYR A 7 -3.07 0.75 -15.18
C TYR A 7 -3.64 1.04 -13.78
N THR A 8 -2.88 0.73 -12.73
CA THR A 8 -3.32 0.90 -11.35
C THR A 8 -3.41 2.36 -10.89
N VAL A 9 -2.69 3.30 -11.53
CA VAL A 9 -2.82 4.73 -11.21
C VAL A 9 -3.79 5.47 -12.15
N SER A 10 -4.30 4.82 -13.19
CA SER A 10 -5.21 5.46 -14.14
C SER A 10 -6.53 5.95 -13.53
N PRO A 11 -7.15 5.31 -12.54
CA PRO A 11 -8.35 5.82 -11.88
C PRO A 11 -8.18 7.21 -11.27
N PHE A 12 -6.98 7.53 -10.79
CA PHE A 12 -6.69 8.86 -10.19
C PHE A 12 -6.68 10.02 -11.18
N TRP A 13 -6.84 9.77 -12.47
CA TRP A 13 -6.84 10.79 -13.51
C TRP A 13 -8.22 11.24 -13.94
N ASN A 14 -9.24 10.47 -13.60
CA ASN A 14 -10.64 10.75 -13.96
C ASN A 14 -11.50 10.95 -12.70
N LEU A 15 -11.25 12.02 -11.96
CA LEU A 15 -11.87 12.28 -10.65
C LEU A 15 -13.39 12.38 -10.65
N TYR A 16 -14.00 12.52 -11.83
CA TYR A 16 -15.45 12.66 -12.01
C TYR A 16 -16.06 11.59 -12.92
N GLY A 17 -15.31 10.49 -13.19
CA GLY A 17 -15.70 9.49 -14.18
C GLY A 17 -17.03 8.81 -13.88
N ASN A 18 -17.27 8.52 -12.60
CA ASN A 18 -18.43 7.77 -12.13
C ASN A 18 -19.33 8.59 -11.17
N VAL A 19 -19.27 9.91 -11.27
CA VAL A 19 -20.15 10.78 -10.49
C VAL A 19 -21.60 10.54 -10.90
N ARG A 20 -22.49 10.32 -9.92
CA ARG A 20 -23.90 10.06 -10.14
C ARG A 20 -24.69 11.31 -10.50
N ASP A 21 -25.81 11.14 -11.19
CA ASP A 21 -26.79 12.19 -11.32
C ASP A 21 -27.46 12.50 -9.97
N GLU A 22 -27.76 13.78 -9.71
CA GLU A 22 -28.44 14.22 -8.47
C GLU A 22 -29.78 13.52 -8.20
N LYS A 23 -30.41 12.96 -9.26
CA LYS A 23 -31.67 12.24 -9.16
C LYS A 23 -31.53 10.76 -8.83
N SER A 24 -30.34 10.22 -8.84
CA SER A 24 -30.12 8.80 -8.55
C SER A 24 -30.15 8.53 -7.04
N SER A 25 -30.63 7.35 -6.67
CA SER A 25 -30.57 6.90 -5.28
C SER A 25 -29.12 6.82 -4.79
N VAL A 26 -28.88 7.07 -3.52
CA VAL A 26 -27.55 6.87 -2.91
C VAL A 26 -27.20 5.40 -2.97
N VAL A 27 -26.03 5.10 -3.51
CA VAL A 27 -25.47 3.76 -3.54
C VAL A 27 -24.24 3.76 -2.65
N TYR A 28 -24.18 2.83 -1.71
CA TYR A 28 -23.03 2.62 -0.83
C TYR A 28 -22.17 1.51 -1.39
N ASP A 29 -20.87 1.60 -1.18
CA ASP A 29 -19.93 0.57 -1.58
C ASP A 29 -19.04 0.16 -0.41
N SER A 30 -18.99 -1.15 -0.16
CA SER A 30 -18.16 -1.74 0.89
C SER A 30 -16.71 -1.94 0.48
N ASP A 31 -16.42 -2.00 -0.83
CA ASP A 31 -15.10 -2.38 -1.30
C ASP A 31 -14.10 -1.20 -1.29
N GLY A 32 -14.59 0.03 -1.06
CA GLY A 32 -13.76 1.20 -0.73
C GLY A 32 -12.60 1.45 -1.68
N GLU A 33 -12.66 0.91 -2.89
CA GLU A 33 -11.67 1.22 -3.90
C GLU A 33 -11.86 2.67 -4.34
N ILE A 34 -10.78 3.43 -4.51
CA ILE A 34 -10.86 4.73 -5.16
C ILE A 34 -11.23 4.46 -6.61
N GLU A 35 -12.48 4.18 -6.79
CA GLU A 35 -13.09 4.38 -8.06
C GLU A 35 -13.57 5.84 -8.13
N ASP A 36 -13.40 6.43 -9.28
CA ASP A 36 -13.83 7.79 -9.58
C ASP A 36 -15.29 7.99 -9.13
N GLY A 37 -15.53 8.93 -8.25
CA GLY A 37 -16.88 9.27 -7.83
C GLY A 37 -17.30 8.89 -6.40
N TYR A 38 -16.48 8.17 -5.62
CA TYR A 38 -16.75 7.88 -4.22
C TYR A 38 -16.24 8.97 -3.28
N ILE A 39 -17.01 9.24 -2.24
CA ILE A 39 -16.66 10.12 -1.11
C ILE A 39 -16.96 9.43 0.22
N PRO A 40 -16.33 9.84 1.32
CA PRO A 40 -16.71 9.38 2.65
C PRO A 40 -18.16 9.76 2.94
N THR A 41 -18.94 8.80 3.44
CA THR A 41 -20.30 9.06 3.89
C THR A 41 -20.28 9.90 5.18
N PRO A 42 -21.13 10.93 5.33
CA PRO A 42 -21.25 11.65 6.59
C PRO A 42 -21.56 10.71 7.76
N THR A 43 -20.87 10.88 8.89
CA THR A 43 -20.94 9.98 10.05
C THR A 43 -22.37 9.76 10.54
N GLU A 44 -23.22 10.80 10.51
CA GLU A 44 -24.61 10.71 10.91
C GLU A 44 -25.42 9.79 9.98
N VAL A 45 -25.16 9.85 8.68
CA VAL A 45 -25.81 9.02 7.67
C VAL A 45 -25.35 7.57 7.80
N VAL A 46 -24.06 7.33 8.03
CA VAL A 46 -23.53 5.98 8.34
C VAL A 46 -24.27 5.42 9.54
N TYR A 47 -24.36 6.19 10.62
CA TYR A 47 -24.99 5.74 11.84
C TYR A 47 -26.47 5.39 11.65
N GLN A 48 -27.23 6.23 10.93
CA GLN A 48 -28.64 5.97 10.64
C GLN A 48 -28.84 4.70 9.82
N ASN A 49 -28.07 4.50 8.77
CA ASN A 49 -28.16 3.30 7.91
C ASN A 49 -27.77 2.03 8.67
N VAL A 50 -26.72 2.11 9.48
CA VAL A 50 -26.30 0.98 10.32
C VAL A 50 -27.38 0.63 11.35
N MET A 51 -28.03 1.63 11.97
CA MET A 51 -29.12 1.37 12.91
C MET A 51 -30.33 0.70 12.23
N GLN A 52 -30.62 1.09 11.01
CA GLN A 52 -31.67 0.43 10.21
C GLN A 52 -31.31 -1.01 9.88
N GLU A 53 -30.10 -1.26 9.40
CA GLU A 53 -29.61 -2.61 9.06
C GLU A 53 -29.57 -3.53 10.28
N LEU A 54 -29.11 -3.01 11.43
CA LEU A 54 -29.11 -3.74 12.68
C LEU A 54 -30.55 -4.05 13.18
N ARG A 55 -31.50 -3.14 12.96
CA ARG A 55 -32.91 -3.39 13.23
C ARG A 55 -33.45 -4.56 12.39
N GLU A 56 -33.16 -4.54 11.11
CA GLU A 56 -33.57 -5.60 10.18
C GLU A 56 -32.93 -6.94 10.55
N ALA A 57 -31.65 -6.96 10.90
CA ALA A 57 -30.95 -8.15 11.37
C ALA A 57 -31.53 -8.70 12.70
N LEU A 58 -31.94 -7.86 13.63
CA LEU A 58 -32.60 -8.30 14.85
C LEU A 58 -33.95 -8.99 14.57
N ILE A 59 -34.68 -8.53 13.57
CA ILE A 59 -35.96 -9.14 13.18
C ILE A 59 -35.73 -10.44 12.41
N SER A 60 -34.86 -10.42 11.40
CA SER A 60 -34.63 -11.55 10.49
C SER A 60 -33.82 -12.68 11.15
N ASP A 61 -32.68 -12.35 11.74
CA ASP A 61 -31.71 -13.33 12.19
C ASP A 61 -31.90 -13.73 13.65
N CYS A 62 -32.36 -12.77 14.49
CA CYS A 62 -32.62 -13.01 15.91
C CYS A 62 -34.09 -13.28 16.25
N SER A 63 -35.00 -13.23 15.25
CA SER A 63 -36.42 -13.49 15.39
C SER A 63 -37.13 -12.59 16.48
N LEU A 64 -36.66 -11.36 16.66
CA LEU A 64 -37.29 -10.40 17.54
C LEU A 64 -38.55 -9.82 16.89
N SER A 65 -39.51 -9.43 17.72
CA SER A 65 -40.63 -8.61 17.23
C SER A 65 -40.16 -7.21 16.89
N GLU A 66 -40.85 -6.53 15.97
CA GLU A 66 -40.50 -5.16 15.57
C GLU A 66 -40.40 -4.20 16.78
N GLU A 67 -41.34 -4.30 17.70
CA GLU A 67 -41.33 -3.47 18.93
C GLU A 67 -40.11 -3.74 19.82
N ALA A 68 -39.66 -4.98 19.89
CA ALA A 68 -38.46 -5.34 20.65
C ALA A 68 -37.19 -4.87 19.98
N ALA A 69 -37.09 -4.97 18.63
CA ALA A 69 -35.98 -4.46 17.85
C ALA A 69 -35.87 -2.94 17.97
N ASP A 70 -37.00 -2.20 17.82
CA ASP A 70 -37.07 -0.74 17.97
C ASP A 70 -36.57 -0.28 19.34
N LYS A 71 -36.95 -1.00 20.40
CA LYS A 71 -36.52 -0.72 21.77
C LYS A 71 -35.00 -0.89 21.95
N GLU A 72 -34.40 -1.92 21.30
CA GLU A 72 -32.95 -2.13 21.36
C GLU A 72 -32.21 -1.04 20.59
N ILE A 73 -32.65 -0.68 19.39
CA ILE A 73 -32.05 0.38 18.61
C ILE A 73 -32.14 1.71 19.35
N LYS A 74 -33.29 2.04 19.89
CA LYS A 74 -33.51 3.27 20.68
C LYS A 74 -32.58 3.36 21.88
N LYS A 75 -32.35 2.23 22.59
CA LYS A 75 -31.39 2.15 23.70
C LYS A 75 -29.97 2.48 23.28
N ILE A 76 -29.54 2.02 22.08
CA ILE A 76 -28.20 2.30 21.53
C ILE A 76 -28.07 3.79 21.23
N GLN A 77 -29.09 4.37 20.59
CA GLN A 77 -29.12 5.79 20.23
C GLN A 77 -29.12 6.70 21.47
N GLU A 78 -29.90 6.39 22.48
CA GLU A 78 -29.96 7.16 23.73
C GLU A 78 -28.65 7.15 24.53
N ASN A 79 -27.84 6.10 24.40
CA ASN A 79 -26.57 5.97 25.11
C ASN A 79 -25.34 6.40 24.27
N GLU A 80 -25.53 6.86 23.04
CA GLU A 80 -24.45 7.32 22.14
C GLU A 80 -23.26 6.34 22.05
N TRP A 81 -23.55 5.06 21.94
CA TRP A 81 -22.50 4.04 21.94
C TRP A 81 -21.59 4.14 20.73
N SER A 82 -20.28 3.93 20.97
CA SER A 82 -19.32 3.82 19.90
C SER A 82 -19.52 2.52 19.09
N MET A 83 -18.98 2.48 17.87
CA MET A 83 -19.02 1.29 17.00
C MET A 83 -18.53 0.02 17.73
N ASP A 84 -17.46 0.12 18.52
CA ASP A 84 -16.92 -1.01 19.27
C ASP A 84 -17.88 -1.50 20.36
N GLN A 85 -18.53 -0.58 21.05
CA GLN A 85 -19.52 -0.91 22.09
C GLN A 85 -20.77 -1.56 21.49
N ILE A 86 -21.25 -1.04 20.35
CA ILE A 86 -22.36 -1.63 19.60
C ILE A 86 -22.02 -3.04 19.16
N ALA A 87 -20.85 -3.23 18.50
CA ALA A 87 -20.42 -4.53 18.04
C ALA A 87 -20.28 -5.56 19.19
N GLN A 88 -19.71 -5.13 20.32
CA GLN A 88 -19.58 -6.00 21.48
C GLN A 88 -20.95 -6.36 22.09
N TYR A 89 -21.85 -5.40 22.21
CA TYR A 89 -23.18 -5.62 22.74
C TYR A 89 -23.99 -6.62 21.91
N PHE A 90 -23.99 -6.47 20.59
CA PHE A 90 -24.68 -7.40 19.68
C PHE A 90 -24.08 -8.80 19.70
N LYS A 91 -22.75 -8.89 19.80
CA LYS A 91 -22.06 -10.17 19.93
C LYS A 91 -22.41 -10.89 21.22
N ASP A 92 -22.42 -10.18 22.35
CA ASP A 92 -22.64 -10.78 23.67
C ASP A 92 -24.10 -11.17 23.90
N LYS A 93 -25.02 -10.36 23.41
CA LYS A 93 -26.45 -10.54 23.68
C LYS A 93 -27.15 -11.40 22.62
N TYR A 94 -26.80 -11.21 21.35
CA TYR A 94 -27.51 -11.83 20.23
C TYR A 94 -26.64 -12.79 19.44
N SER A 95 -25.36 -12.99 19.82
CA SER A 95 -24.38 -13.76 19.06
C SER A 95 -24.20 -13.26 17.61
N LEU A 96 -24.60 -12.01 17.34
CA LEU A 96 -24.50 -11.39 16.03
C LEU A 96 -23.06 -10.92 15.81
N ASN A 97 -22.37 -11.58 14.89
CA ASN A 97 -21.04 -11.21 14.48
C ASN A 97 -21.10 -10.35 13.21
N GLY A 98 -20.07 -9.54 12.98
CA GLY A 98 -20.00 -8.74 11.74
C GLY A 98 -20.64 -7.36 11.81
N VAL A 99 -21.10 -6.89 12.98
CA VAL A 99 -21.65 -5.53 13.13
C VAL A 99 -20.72 -4.44 12.62
N LYS A 100 -19.40 -4.60 12.82
CA LYS A 100 -18.42 -3.66 12.27
C LYS A 100 -18.36 -3.69 10.74
N SER A 101 -18.61 -4.83 10.12
CA SER A 101 -18.67 -4.91 8.66
C SER A 101 -19.85 -4.13 8.09
N ILE A 102 -20.95 -4.00 8.84
CA ILE A 102 -22.09 -3.16 8.45
C ILE A 102 -21.66 -1.68 8.45
N PHE A 103 -20.88 -1.24 9.45
CA PHE A 103 -20.33 0.13 9.44
C PHE A 103 -19.44 0.37 8.22
N VAL A 104 -18.58 -0.60 7.86
CA VAL A 104 -17.73 -0.51 6.68
C VAL A 104 -18.52 -0.45 5.38
N LEU A 105 -19.67 -1.17 5.30
CA LEU A 105 -20.54 -1.16 4.13
C LEU A 105 -21.06 0.25 3.79
N TYR A 106 -21.29 1.07 4.82
CA TYR A 106 -21.83 2.43 4.65
C TYR A 106 -20.77 3.52 4.74
N GLU A 107 -19.47 3.17 4.84
CA GLU A 107 -18.38 4.13 5.00
C GLU A 107 -18.20 5.06 3.79
N HIS A 108 -18.54 4.56 2.59
CA HIS A 108 -18.38 5.27 1.34
C HIS A 108 -19.69 5.33 0.56
N MET A 109 -19.90 6.40 -0.20
CA MET A 109 -21.06 6.57 -1.07
C MET A 109 -20.67 7.20 -2.40
N TRP A 110 -21.43 6.92 -3.44
CA TRP A 110 -21.32 7.60 -4.72
C TRP A 110 -21.73 9.05 -4.59
N ALA A 111 -20.85 9.96 -5.05
CA ALA A 111 -21.07 11.39 -4.98
C ALA A 111 -21.84 11.93 -6.19
N THR A 112 -22.61 12.97 -5.99
CA THR A 112 -22.99 13.89 -7.04
C THR A 112 -21.81 14.79 -7.41
N LYS A 113 -21.93 15.50 -8.54
CA LYS A 113 -20.88 16.44 -8.95
C LYS A 113 -20.61 17.52 -7.88
N GLY A 114 -21.66 18.05 -7.26
CA GLY A 114 -21.52 19.08 -6.23
C GLY A 114 -20.83 18.57 -4.97
N GLU A 115 -21.19 17.37 -4.50
CA GLU A 115 -20.54 16.71 -3.35
C GLU A 115 -19.07 16.38 -3.64
N MET A 116 -18.75 15.97 -4.87
CA MET A 116 -17.38 15.71 -5.28
C MET A 116 -16.54 17.01 -5.36
N ASP A 117 -17.12 18.10 -5.89
CA ASP A 117 -16.46 19.40 -5.92
C ASP A 117 -16.13 19.90 -4.51
N GLU A 118 -17.07 19.76 -3.57
CA GLU A 118 -16.86 20.11 -2.16
C GLU A 118 -15.80 19.22 -1.51
N TYR A 119 -15.90 17.91 -1.68
CA TYR A 119 -14.94 16.95 -1.14
C TYR A 119 -13.53 17.23 -1.62
N LEU A 120 -13.32 17.32 -2.93
CA LEU A 120 -12.00 17.56 -3.51
C LEU A 120 -11.48 18.97 -3.16
N GLY A 121 -12.36 19.96 -3.10
CA GLY A 121 -12.03 21.31 -2.65
C GLY A 121 -11.47 21.32 -1.22
N ASN A 122 -12.11 20.59 -0.30
CA ASN A 122 -11.65 20.44 1.08
C ASN A 122 -10.34 19.64 1.16
N VAL A 123 -10.24 18.53 0.42
CA VAL A 123 -9.03 17.69 0.41
C VAL A 123 -7.81 18.45 -0.10
N PHE A 124 -7.95 19.23 -1.17
CA PHE A 124 -6.82 19.92 -1.82
C PHE A 124 -6.67 21.39 -1.39
N HIS A 125 -7.39 21.83 -0.35
CA HIS A 125 -7.21 23.16 0.23
C HIS A 125 -5.80 23.32 0.82
N ASP A 126 -5.37 22.39 1.66
CA ASP A 126 -4.11 22.49 2.41
C ASP A 126 -2.95 21.71 1.79
N ARG A 127 -3.23 20.78 0.88
CA ARG A 127 -2.22 19.97 0.20
C ARG A 127 -2.35 20.05 -1.32
N THR A 128 -1.31 19.59 -2.01
CA THR A 128 -1.32 19.53 -3.48
C THR A 128 -1.97 18.21 -3.94
N TYR A 129 -2.58 18.22 -5.12
CA TYR A 129 -3.05 16.99 -5.79
C TYR A 129 -1.90 16.01 -6.00
N THR A 130 -0.72 16.52 -6.44
CA THR A 130 0.47 15.69 -6.67
C THR A 130 1.01 15.04 -5.41
N GLU A 131 0.87 15.65 -4.23
CA GLU A 131 1.25 15.03 -2.96
C GLU A 131 0.37 13.82 -2.63
N SER A 132 -0.95 13.95 -2.76
CA SER A 132 -1.88 12.84 -2.53
C SER A 132 -1.68 11.73 -3.54
N PHE A 133 -1.57 12.06 -4.83
CA PHE A 133 -1.26 11.11 -5.88
C PHE A 133 0.07 10.37 -5.65
N ALA A 134 1.09 11.07 -5.13
CA ALA A 134 2.41 10.51 -4.87
C ALA A 134 2.39 9.33 -3.89
N TYR A 135 1.48 9.31 -2.91
CA TYR A 135 1.33 8.19 -1.98
C TYR A 135 0.91 6.91 -2.72
N LYS A 136 -0.14 6.99 -3.51
CA LYS A 136 -0.62 5.82 -4.26
C LYS A 136 0.34 5.41 -5.36
N TYR A 137 0.94 6.36 -6.06
CA TYR A 137 1.98 6.06 -7.04
C TYR A 137 3.16 5.29 -6.41
N SER A 138 3.67 5.77 -5.26
CA SER A 138 4.76 5.11 -4.53
C SER A 138 4.35 3.70 -4.06
N GLU A 139 3.12 3.49 -3.59
CA GLU A 139 2.63 2.16 -3.24
C GLU A 139 2.76 1.17 -4.42
N TYR A 140 2.20 1.50 -5.56
CA TYR A 140 2.21 0.62 -6.73
C TYR A 140 3.59 0.51 -7.36
N LEU A 141 4.35 1.60 -7.37
CA LEU A 141 5.75 1.57 -7.80
C LEU A 141 6.58 0.67 -6.90
N GLY A 142 6.41 0.75 -5.58
CA GLY A 142 7.08 -0.09 -4.60
C GLY A 142 6.82 -1.57 -4.83
N ILE A 143 5.55 -1.95 -5.00
CA ILE A 143 5.15 -3.33 -5.31
C ILE A 143 5.85 -3.82 -6.60
N GLY A 144 5.73 -3.06 -7.68
CA GLY A 144 6.31 -3.43 -8.98
C GLY A 144 7.84 -3.44 -8.98
N SER A 145 8.47 -2.45 -8.34
CA SER A 145 9.93 -2.30 -8.32
C SER A 145 10.64 -3.36 -7.49
N ILE A 146 10.04 -3.82 -6.38
CA ILE A 146 10.57 -4.92 -5.56
C ILE A 146 10.63 -6.20 -6.40
N LEU A 147 9.53 -6.58 -7.04
CA LEU A 147 9.49 -7.77 -7.91
C LEU A 147 10.48 -7.64 -9.08
N PHE A 148 10.55 -6.48 -9.69
CA PHE A 148 11.51 -6.21 -10.75
C PHE A 148 12.96 -6.29 -10.26
N THR A 149 13.26 -5.79 -9.06
CA THR A 149 14.57 -5.88 -8.43
C THR A 149 14.99 -7.33 -8.21
N VAL A 150 14.08 -8.18 -7.73
CA VAL A 150 14.35 -9.63 -7.58
C VAL A 150 14.79 -10.25 -8.91
N VAL A 151 14.07 -9.96 -10.00
CA VAL A 151 14.39 -10.48 -11.33
C VAL A 151 15.75 -9.98 -11.81
N ILE A 152 16.04 -8.68 -11.69
CA ILE A 152 17.31 -8.10 -12.13
C ILE A 152 18.49 -8.70 -11.36
N PHE A 153 18.39 -8.77 -10.03
CA PHE A 153 19.46 -9.35 -9.23
C PHE A 153 19.61 -10.86 -9.47
N ALA A 154 18.51 -11.58 -9.71
CA ALA A 154 18.58 -12.99 -10.09
C ALA A 154 19.38 -13.17 -11.40
N LEU A 155 19.12 -12.34 -12.42
CA LEU A 155 19.84 -12.40 -13.70
C LEU A 155 21.33 -12.05 -13.55
N ILE A 156 21.64 -11.01 -12.76
CA ILE A 156 23.02 -10.57 -12.51
C ILE A 156 23.79 -11.66 -11.77
N LEU A 157 23.21 -12.26 -10.73
CA LEU A 157 23.88 -13.21 -9.85
C LEU A 157 23.92 -14.63 -10.42
N ALA A 158 22.90 -15.04 -11.18
CA ALA A 158 22.84 -16.38 -11.78
C ALA A 158 24.06 -16.70 -12.65
N ARG A 159 24.57 -15.69 -13.36
CA ARG A 159 25.76 -15.84 -14.20
C ARG A 159 27.03 -16.00 -13.36
N ASP A 160 27.16 -15.18 -12.32
CA ASP A 160 28.39 -15.13 -11.51
C ASP A 160 28.52 -16.33 -10.56
N LEU A 161 27.40 -16.96 -10.19
CA LEU A 161 27.39 -18.13 -9.30
C LEU A 161 27.53 -19.47 -10.04
N LYS A 162 27.61 -19.48 -11.38
CA LYS A 162 27.98 -20.68 -12.13
C LYS A 162 29.38 -21.11 -11.74
N LYS A 163 29.60 -22.42 -11.55
CA LYS A 163 30.85 -23.01 -11.03
C LYS A 163 32.10 -22.44 -11.70
N ASP A 164 32.12 -22.41 -13.02
CA ASP A 164 33.29 -21.95 -13.78
C ASP A 164 33.53 -20.44 -13.68
N MET A 165 32.43 -19.66 -13.72
CA MET A 165 32.49 -18.21 -13.58
C MET A 165 32.86 -17.80 -12.15
N TYR A 166 32.34 -18.50 -11.15
CA TYR A 166 32.67 -18.25 -9.75
C TYR A 166 34.16 -18.43 -9.50
N ALA A 167 34.75 -19.54 -9.97
CA ALA A 167 36.20 -19.80 -9.86
C ALA A 167 37.01 -18.73 -10.58
N LEU A 168 36.60 -18.34 -11.80
CA LEU A 168 37.30 -17.32 -12.59
C LEU A 168 37.27 -15.94 -11.90
N ILE A 169 36.14 -15.54 -11.32
CA ILE A 169 36.02 -14.26 -10.63
C ILE A 169 36.88 -14.25 -9.36
N HIS A 170 36.92 -15.36 -8.62
CA HIS A 170 37.73 -15.48 -7.40
C HIS A 170 39.24 -15.55 -7.69
N ALA A 171 39.63 -16.05 -8.84
CA ALA A 171 41.06 -16.07 -9.28
C ALA A 171 41.58 -14.66 -9.64
N LYS A 172 40.70 -13.70 -9.96
CA LYS A 172 41.09 -12.31 -10.21
C LYS A 172 41.42 -11.60 -8.89
N SER A 173 42.36 -10.65 -8.93
CA SER A 173 42.75 -9.81 -7.79
C SER A 173 41.73 -8.72 -7.44
N LEU A 174 40.43 -9.01 -7.59
CA LEU A 174 39.35 -8.07 -7.29
C LEU A 174 39.06 -8.03 -5.78
N CYS A 175 39.11 -6.84 -5.18
CA CYS A 175 38.68 -6.65 -3.80
C CYS A 175 37.20 -6.98 -3.68
N GLY A 176 36.82 -7.78 -2.68
CA GLY A 176 35.41 -8.17 -2.42
C GLY A 176 34.47 -6.98 -2.30
N ARG A 177 34.94 -5.92 -1.64
CA ARG A 177 34.17 -4.66 -1.52
C ARG A 177 33.83 -4.08 -2.89
N ASN A 178 34.80 -3.96 -3.80
CA ASN A 178 34.59 -3.38 -5.12
C ASN A 178 33.64 -4.23 -5.97
N TYR A 179 33.76 -5.56 -5.87
CA TYR A 179 32.86 -6.47 -6.56
C TYR A 179 31.43 -6.33 -6.06
N ILE A 180 31.20 -6.42 -4.76
CA ILE A 180 29.85 -6.37 -4.15
C ILE A 180 29.20 -5.01 -4.38
N ILE A 181 29.91 -3.91 -4.09
CA ILE A 181 29.38 -2.55 -4.30
C ILE A 181 29.13 -2.29 -5.79
N GLY A 182 30.03 -2.71 -6.66
CA GLY A 182 29.85 -2.57 -8.11
C GLY A 182 28.59 -3.28 -8.62
N LYS A 183 28.33 -4.50 -8.13
CA LYS A 183 27.11 -5.24 -8.49
C LYS A 183 25.84 -4.58 -7.93
N MET A 184 25.90 -4.07 -6.71
CA MET A 184 24.78 -3.32 -6.12
C MET A 184 24.47 -2.05 -6.92
N ILE A 185 25.49 -1.26 -7.23
CA ILE A 185 25.32 -0.03 -8.04
C ILE A 185 24.75 -0.39 -9.43
N ALA A 186 25.29 -1.42 -10.08
CA ALA A 186 24.81 -1.84 -11.39
C ALA A 186 23.36 -2.33 -11.34
N GLY A 187 22.99 -3.17 -10.36
CA GLY A 187 21.63 -3.70 -10.21
C GLY A 187 20.61 -2.61 -9.86
N VAL A 188 20.88 -1.83 -8.82
CA VAL A 188 20.01 -0.71 -8.40
C VAL A 188 19.97 0.36 -9.51
N GLY A 189 21.10 0.69 -10.12
CA GLY A 189 21.16 1.64 -11.23
C GLY A 189 20.32 1.21 -12.44
N PHE A 190 20.32 -0.08 -12.77
CA PHE A 190 19.47 -0.61 -13.84
C PHE A 190 17.98 -0.49 -13.48
N VAL A 191 17.60 -0.79 -12.25
CA VAL A 191 16.21 -0.62 -11.79
C VAL A 191 15.81 0.85 -11.90
N TYR A 192 16.67 1.78 -11.47
CA TYR A 192 16.41 3.22 -11.57
C TYR A 192 16.44 3.76 -12.99
N ALA A 193 17.19 3.16 -13.90
CA ALA A 193 17.15 3.50 -15.33
C ALA A 193 15.75 3.28 -15.94
N VAL A 194 14.93 2.40 -15.35
CA VAL A 194 13.51 2.21 -15.73
C VAL A 194 12.57 3.08 -14.92
N ILE A 195 12.83 3.22 -13.61
CA ILE A 195 11.95 3.97 -12.69
C ILE A 195 11.95 5.47 -13.01
N ILE A 196 13.12 6.07 -13.27
CA ILE A 196 13.25 7.51 -13.48
C ILE A 196 12.40 8.01 -14.67
N PRO A 197 12.53 7.46 -15.88
CA PRO A 197 11.68 7.91 -16.99
C PRO A 197 10.20 7.61 -16.77
N LEU A 198 9.85 6.47 -16.13
CA LEU A 198 8.46 6.16 -15.79
C LEU A 198 7.91 7.21 -14.82
N THR A 199 8.61 7.49 -13.74
CA THR A 199 8.21 8.49 -12.74
C THR A 199 8.08 9.87 -13.37
N PHE A 200 9.00 10.25 -14.27
CA PHE A 200 8.92 11.52 -14.98
C PHE A 200 7.64 11.63 -15.83
N ILE A 201 7.32 10.61 -16.62
CA ILE A 201 6.11 10.58 -17.46
C ILE A 201 4.85 10.67 -16.57
N ILE A 202 4.76 9.86 -15.54
CA ILE A 202 3.62 9.85 -14.62
C ILE A 202 3.48 11.19 -13.88
N ASN A 203 4.59 11.78 -13.44
CA ASN A 203 4.59 13.10 -12.81
C ASN A 203 4.03 14.19 -13.73
N MET A 204 4.46 14.20 -15.00
CA MET A 204 3.94 15.14 -16.00
C MET A 204 2.44 14.96 -16.25
N ILE A 205 1.95 13.72 -16.29
CA ILE A 205 0.52 13.42 -16.43
C ILE A 205 -0.24 13.90 -15.19
N ALA A 206 0.22 13.54 -13.98
CA ALA A 206 -0.42 13.94 -12.73
C ALA A 206 -0.49 15.49 -12.60
N MET A 207 0.59 16.19 -12.92
CA MET A 207 0.60 17.67 -12.94
C MET A 207 -0.40 18.24 -13.93
N ARG A 208 -0.52 17.63 -15.12
CA ARG A 208 -1.50 18.07 -16.13
C ARG A 208 -2.93 17.86 -15.66
N VAL A 209 -3.21 16.69 -15.08
CA VAL A 209 -4.53 16.34 -14.53
C VAL A 209 -4.90 17.29 -13.39
N GLY A 210 -4.02 17.46 -12.38
CA GLY A 210 -4.30 18.37 -11.28
C GLY A 210 -4.58 19.80 -11.73
N LYS A 211 -3.80 20.30 -12.72
CA LYS A 211 -4.03 21.64 -13.31
C LYS A 211 -5.35 21.73 -14.07
N SER A 212 -5.78 20.67 -14.78
CA SER A 212 -7.04 20.69 -15.54
C SER A 212 -8.27 20.78 -14.63
N TYR A 213 -8.16 20.32 -13.38
CA TYR A 213 -9.18 20.45 -12.36
C TYR A 213 -9.00 21.71 -11.47
N GLY A 214 -7.98 22.53 -11.73
CA GLY A 214 -7.72 23.75 -10.96
C GLY A 214 -7.00 23.53 -9.62
N PHE A 215 -6.49 22.34 -9.34
CA PHE A 215 -5.81 22.03 -8.10
C PHE A 215 -4.33 22.45 -8.13
N ARG A 216 -3.79 22.73 -6.93
CA ARG A 216 -2.37 23.02 -6.76
C ARG A 216 -1.54 21.75 -7.04
N VAL A 217 -0.41 21.91 -7.72
CA VAL A 217 0.52 20.84 -8.07
C VAL A 217 1.96 21.24 -7.79
N ASP A 218 2.79 20.32 -7.33
CA ASP A 218 4.24 20.50 -7.17
C ASP A 218 4.99 19.37 -7.88
N PHE A 219 5.98 19.73 -8.69
CA PHE A 219 6.82 18.80 -9.42
C PHE A 219 7.58 17.83 -8.50
N TRP A 220 7.98 18.26 -7.32
CA TRP A 220 8.83 17.50 -6.42
C TRP A 220 8.09 16.49 -5.53
N ASP A 221 6.78 16.57 -5.42
CA ASP A 221 6.01 15.71 -4.50
C ASP A 221 6.20 14.22 -4.78
N ILE A 222 6.05 13.81 -6.04
CA ILE A 222 6.23 12.42 -6.44
C ILE A 222 7.68 11.98 -6.22
N TRP A 223 8.67 12.80 -6.58
CA TRP A 223 10.09 12.47 -6.40
C TRP A 223 10.47 12.30 -4.94
N LYS A 224 9.98 13.17 -4.06
CA LYS A 224 10.20 13.06 -2.60
C LYS A 224 9.70 11.71 -2.09
N ARG A 225 8.50 11.29 -2.48
CA ARG A 225 7.90 10.02 -2.03
C ARG A 225 8.65 8.81 -2.58
N VAL A 226 8.98 8.78 -3.85
CA VAL A 226 9.77 7.71 -4.48
C VAL A 226 11.15 7.56 -3.81
N ILE A 227 11.83 8.66 -3.51
CA ILE A 227 13.12 8.61 -2.83
C ILE A 227 12.98 8.11 -1.39
N ILE A 228 11.98 8.58 -0.66
CA ILE A 228 11.81 8.24 0.76
C ILE A 228 11.32 6.81 0.94
N LEU A 229 10.34 6.36 0.15
CA LEU A 229 9.67 5.07 0.36
C LEU A 229 10.25 3.95 -0.49
N ASP A 230 10.50 4.20 -1.78
CA ASP A 230 10.85 3.13 -2.72
C ASP A 230 12.36 2.83 -2.75
N PHE A 231 13.21 3.86 -2.63
CA PHE A 231 14.66 3.65 -2.68
C PHE A 231 15.18 2.70 -1.59
N PRO A 232 14.83 2.86 -0.30
CA PRO A 232 15.26 1.95 0.75
C PRO A 232 14.78 0.51 0.54
N SER A 233 13.59 0.34 0.01
CA SER A 233 12.97 -0.96 -0.27
C SER A 233 13.66 -1.70 -1.41
N ILE A 234 13.98 -1.00 -2.49
CA ILE A 234 14.75 -1.52 -3.61
C ILE A 234 16.17 -1.91 -3.16
N LEU A 235 16.82 -1.04 -2.38
CA LEU A 235 18.15 -1.28 -1.85
C LEU A 235 18.17 -2.52 -0.95
N LEU A 236 17.23 -2.62 0.00
CA LEU A 236 17.10 -3.77 0.89
C LEU A 236 16.86 -5.08 0.12
N THR A 237 15.97 -5.05 -0.87
CA THR A 237 15.67 -6.22 -1.71
C THR A 237 16.92 -6.69 -2.46
N GLY A 238 17.68 -5.77 -3.04
CA GLY A 238 18.95 -6.08 -3.71
C GLY A 238 20.02 -6.66 -2.74
N CYS A 239 20.13 -6.07 -1.54
CA CYS A 239 21.05 -6.55 -0.50
C CYS A 239 20.67 -7.95 0.00
N LEU A 240 19.39 -8.23 0.21
CA LEU A 240 18.89 -9.57 0.60
C LEU A 240 19.17 -10.59 -0.50
N MET A 241 18.86 -10.27 -1.76
CA MET A 241 19.20 -11.13 -2.90
C MET A 241 20.69 -11.46 -2.94
N MET A 242 21.54 -10.44 -2.84
CA MET A 242 23.00 -10.61 -2.85
C MET A 242 23.47 -11.48 -1.69
N PHE A 243 23.05 -11.17 -0.47
CA PHE A 243 23.49 -11.87 0.74
C PHE A 243 23.06 -13.34 0.73
N ILE A 244 21.78 -13.64 0.45
CA ILE A 244 21.27 -15.02 0.43
C ILE A 244 21.93 -15.82 -0.72
N ALA A 245 22.06 -15.22 -1.90
CA ALA A 245 22.69 -15.86 -3.04
C ALA A 245 24.16 -16.20 -2.78
N LEU A 246 24.90 -15.32 -2.12
CA LEU A 246 26.26 -15.60 -1.68
C LEU A 246 26.30 -16.65 -0.58
N LEU A 247 25.41 -16.57 0.41
CA LEU A 247 25.36 -17.52 1.53
C LEU A 247 25.16 -18.96 1.06
N PHE A 248 24.30 -19.20 0.09
CA PHE A 248 23.98 -20.53 -0.42
C PHE A 248 24.73 -20.89 -1.72
N ARG A 249 25.52 -19.98 -2.28
CA ARG A 249 26.13 -20.10 -3.63
C ARG A 249 25.09 -20.42 -4.72
N SER A 250 23.89 -19.97 -4.52
CA SER A 250 22.74 -20.20 -5.41
C SER A 250 21.69 -19.12 -5.22
N ILE A 251 21.05 -18.72 -6.30
CA ILE A 251 19.92 -17.78 -6.25
C ILE A 251 18.60 -18.44 -5.80
N MET A 252 18.52 -19.78 -5.89
CA MET A 252 17.27 -20.52 -5.64
C MET A 252 16.68 -20.27 -4.25
N PRO A 253 17.42 -20.22 -3.14
CA PRO A 253 16.84 -19.93 -1.82
C PRO A 253 16.39 -18.48 -1.66
N ALA A 254 16.98 -17.54 -2.42
CA ALA A 254 16.66 -16.11 -2.30
C ALA A 254 15.27 -15.79 -2.85
N ILE A 255 14.86 -16.45 -3.95
CA ILE A 255 13.57 -16.18 -4.60
C ILE A 255 12.38 -16.49 -3.68
N PRO A 256 12.21 -17.70 -3.13
CA PRO A 256 11.09 -17.97 -2.23
C PRO A 256 11.16 -17.17 -0.92
N ALA A 257 12.35 -16.91 -0.38
CA ALA A 257 12.49 -16.11 0.82
C ALA A 257 12.00 -14.67 0.61
N LEU A 258 12.36 -14.05 -0.52
CA LEU A 258 11.87 -12.71 -0.87
C LEU A 258 10.40 -12.70 -1.26
N LEU A 259 9.89 -13.74 -1.91
CA LEU A 259 8.47 -13.87 -2.18
C LEU A 259 7.65 -13.94 -0.88
N LEU A 260 8.08 -14.72 0.09
CA LEU A 260 7.44 -14.78 1.41
C LEU A 260 7.50 -13.43 2.13
N TYR A 261 8.64 -12.74 2.06
CA TYR A 261 8.79 -11.41 2.64
C TYR A 261 7.91 -10.36 1.93
N PHE A 262 7.79 -10.45 0.62
CA PHE A 262 6.86 -9.64 -0.17
C PHE A 262 5.40 -9.90 0.22
N LEU A 263 4.99 -11.17 0.33
CA LEU A 263 3.65 -11.53 0.78
C LEU A 263 3.38 -11.02 2.20
N TYR A 264 4.32 -11.20 3.13
CA TYR A 264 4.23 -10.62 4.47
C TYR A 264 3.97 -9.10 4.42
N SER A 265 4.68 -8.38 3.56
CA SER A 265 4.57 -6.92 3.42
C SER A 265 3.24 -6.49 2.79
N ASN A 266 2.67 -7.33 1.91
CA ASN A 266 1.44 -7.03 1.17
C ASN A 266 0.16 -7.42 1.92
N MET A 267 0.22 -8.43 2.77
CA MET A 267 -0.97 -8.91 3.48
C MET A 267 -1.44 -7.91 4.53
N GLY A 268 -2.73 -7.57 4.49
CA GLY A 268 -3.41 -6.82 5.54
C GLY A 268 -3.47 -7.60 6.87
N THR A 269 -3.97 -6.97 7.90
CA THR A 269 -4.32 -7.62 9.16
C THR A 269 -5.79 -8.00 9.11
N TYR A 270 -6.09 -9.27 9.34
CA TYR A 270 -7.47 -9.72 9.43
C TYR A 270 -8.05 -9.32 10.79
N ASP A 271 -9.19 -8.65 10.77
CA ASP A 271 -10.05 -8.43 11.93
C ASP A 271 -11.36 -9.17 11.67
N SER A 272 -11.73 -10.08 12.58
CA SER A 272 -12.95 -10.89 12.43
C SER A 272 -14.25 -10.09 12.37
N SER A 273 -14.20 -8.81 12.74
CA SER A 273 -15.37 -7.93 12.78
C SER A 273 -15.45 -6.94 11.62
N SER A 274 -14.35 -6.61 10.98
CA SER A 274 -14.28 -5.58 9.92
C SER A 274 -13.57 -6.04 8.64
N GLY A 275 -13.21 -7.34 8.56
CA GLY A 275 -12.50 -7.85 7.39
C GLY A 275 -11.02 -7.46 7.33
N TYR A 276 -10.47 -7.30 6.13
CA TYR A 276 -9.06 -6.96 5.94
C TYR A 276 -8.81 -5.47 6.11
N ILE A 277 -7.96 -5.11 7.07
CA ILE A 277 -7.49 -3.74 7.29
C ILE A 277 -6.02 -3.66 6.93
N TYR A 278 -5.64 -2.67 6.12
CA TYR A 278 -4.24 -2.38 5.84
C TYR A 278 -3.65 -1.56 6.99
N LYS A 279 -2.87 -2.23 7.84
CA LYS A 279 -2.03 -1.56 8.85
C LYS A 279 -0.57 -1.68 8.45
N VAL A 280 0.21 -0.62 8.72
CA VAL A 280 1.66 -0.67 8.50
C VAL A 280 2.26 -1.76 9.38
N LYS A 281 2.76 -2.82 8.74
CA LYS A 281 3.43 -3.91 9.44
C LYS A 281 4.86 -3.52 9.79
N PRO A 282 5.37 -3.93 10.96
CA PRO A 282 6.78 -3.77 11.29
C PRO A 282 7.65 -4.44 10.22
N PHE A 283 8.72 -3.76 9.82
CA PHE A 283 9.69 -4.27 8.84
C PHE A 283 9.14 -4.55 7.44
N ALA A 284 7.97 -4.06 7.08
CA ALA A 284 7.44 -4.25 5.73
C ALA A 284 8.31 -3.56 4.68
N LEU A 285 8.41 -4.20 3.49
CA LEU A 285 9.19 -3.68 2.36
C LEU A 285 8.57 -2.44 1.74
N PHE A 286 7.26 -2.30 1.80
CA PHE A 286 6.54 -1.14 1.25
C PHE A 286 5.34 -0.80 2.13
N VAL A 287 4.78 0.38 1.89
CA VAL A 287 3.65 0.92 2.64
C VAL A 287 2.41 0.84 1.77
N ARG A 288 1.31 0.32 2.31
CA ARG A 288 -0.01 0.39 1.69
C ARG A 288 -0.73 1.62 2.23
N PHE A 289 -1.46 2.28 1.35
CA PHE A 289 -2.20 3.50 1.67
C PHE A 289 -3.71 3.26 1.49
N PRO A 290 -4.54 3.97 2.28
CA PRO A 290 -5.99 4.00 2.06
C PRO A 290 -6.34 4.41 0.63
N MET A 291 -7.58 4.16 0.25
CA MET A 291 -7.99 4.41 -1.13
C MET A 291 -8.46 5.85 -1.35
N LEU A 292 -9.08 6.49 -0.37
CA LEU A 292 -9.59 7.85 -0.51
C LEU A 292 -8.51 8.93 -0.37
N PHE A 293 -8.60 9.98 -1.17
CA PHE A 293 -7.67 11.10 -1.13
C PHE A 293 -7.59 11.80 0.23
N SER A 294 -8.72 11.90 0.95
CA SER A 294 -8.77 12.50 2.29
C SER A 294 -7.91 11.76 3.32
N GLU A 295 -7.76 10.45 3.16
CA GLU A 295 -7.07 9.55 4.09
C GLU A 295 -5.59 9.34 3.74
N LEU A 296 -5.15 9.81 2.57
CA LEU A 296 -3.77 9.65 2.10
C LEU A 296 -2.80 10.49 2.93
N THR A 297 -2.35 9.94 4.02
CA THR A 297 -1.34 10.53 4.91
C THR A 297 -0.22 9.52 5.18
N MET A 298 0.95 10.01 5.65
CA MET A 298 2.05 9.11 6.02
C MET A 298 1.66 8.30 7.27
N PRO A 299 1.50 6.97 7.18
CA PRO A 299 1.09 6.18 8.33
C PRO A 299 2.16 6.18 9.42
N ARG A 300 1.73 6.14 10.68
CA ARG A 300 2.63 5.97 11.81
C ARG A 300 3.41 4.66 11.64
N GLY A 301 4.72 4.71 11.79
CA GLY A 301 5.58 3.54 11.61
C GLY A 301 6.18 3.36 10.21
N ALA A 302 5.68 4.02 9.17
CA ALA A 302 6.28 3.96 7.83
C ALA A 302 7.75 4.39 7.82
N LEU A 303 8.08 5.49 8.50
CA LEU A 303 9.46 5.97 8.62
C LEU A 303 10.36 4.99 9.40
N TRP A 304 9.82 4.25 10.37
CA TRP A 304 10.55 3.17 11.04
C TRP A 304 10.97 2.08 10.06
N ASN A 305 10.07 1.67 9.16
CA ASN A 305 10.39 0.69 8.12
C ASN A 305 11.47 1.21 7.17
N VAL A 306 11.42 2.48 6.81
CA VAL A 306 12.45 3.15 5.99
C VAL A 306 13.81 3.12 6.69
N CYS A 307 13.88 3.55 7.96
CA CYS A 307 15.11 3.51 8.75
C CYS A 307 15.65 2.07 8.88
N PHE A 308 14.78 1.13 9.20
CA PHE A 308 15.12 -0.29 9.27
C PHE A 308 15.68 -0.80 7.94
N ALA A 309 15.04 -0.49 6.82
CA ALA A 309 15.51 -0.91 5.50
C ALA A 309 16.91 -0.35 5.18
N CYS A 310 17.18 0.90 5.51
CA CYS A 310 18.49 1.51 5.32
C CYS A 310 19.58 0.83 6.19
N VAL A 311 19.30 0.65 7.48
CA VAL A 311 20.25 0.04 8.43
C VAL A 311 20.51 -1.42 8.05
N LEU A 312 19.47 -2.20 7.80
CA LEU A 312 19.61 -3.60 7.41
C LEU A 312 20.34 -3.75 6.08
N SER A 313 20.11 -2.87 5.11
CA SER A 313 20.85 -2.86 3.84
C SER A 313 22.34 -2.67 4.05
N ALA A 314 22.72 -1.73 4.90
CA ALA A 314 24.12 -1.49 5.23
C ALA A 314 24.79 -2.71 5.90
N VAL A 315 24.10 -3.34 6.86
CA VAL A 315 24.55 -4.56 7.54
C VAL A 315 24.71 -5.73 6.56
N LEU A 316 23.70 -5.96 5.71
CA LEU A 316 23.73 -7.04 4.72
C LEU A 316 24.82 -6.83 3.66
N LEU A 317 25.05 -5.58 3.26
CA LEU A 317 26.12 -5.23 2.32
C LEU A 317 27.49 -5.54 2.93
N ALA A 318 27.75 -5.11 4.17
CA ALA A 318 28.97 -5.42 4.90
C ALA A 318 29.15 -6.93 5.09
N ALA A 319 28.11 -7.64 5.51
CA ALA A 319 28.14 -9.10 5.66
C ALA A 319 28.41 -9.81 4.32
N SER A 320 27.87 -9.32 3.21
CA SER A 320 28.15 -9.85 1.87
C SER A 320 29.61 -9.69 1.48
N VAL A 321 30.25 -8.56 1.80
CA VAL A 321 31.68 -8.32 1.56
C VAL A 321 32.52 -9.30 2.37
N VAL A 322 32.23 -9.43 3.69
CA VAL A 322 32.97 -10.37 4.56
C VAL A 322 32.81 -11.82 4.09
N LEU A 323 31.59 -12.20 3.70
CA LEU A 323 31.31 -13.55 3.21
C LEU A 323 32.06 -13.85 1.90
N TRP A 324 32.15 -12.88 1.02
CA TRP A 324 32.90 -12.98 -0.22
C TRP A 324 34.40 -13.16 0.04
N GLU A 325 34.99 -12.33 0.90
CA GLU A 325 36.44 -12.37 1.21
C GLU A 325 36.86 -13.64 1.93
N ARG A 326 36.06 -14.10 2.92
CA ARG A 326 36.31 -15.38 3.61
C ARG A 326 36.36 -16.58 2.65
N ARG A 327 35.53 -16.57 1.60
CA ARG A 327 35.48 -17.66 0.62
C ARG A 327 36.58 -17.60 -0.43
N ARG A 328 37.28 -16.50 -0.51
CA ARG A 328 38.45 -16.34 -1.38
C ARG A 328 39.72 -16.86 -0.73
N GLY A 329 39.81 -16.81 0.60
CA GLY A 329 40.99 -17.23 1.35
C GLY A 329 41.02 -18.72 1.73
N GLY A 330 39.96 -19.47 1.47
CA GLY A 330 39.88 -20.92 1.66
C GLY A 330 39.64 -21.65 0.33
#